data_c2172e0c7669105e4a4f2b5d1177cbeb
#
_entry.id   c2172e0c7669105e4a4f2b5d1177cbeb
#
_cell.length_a   1.000
_cell.length_b   1.000
_cell.length_c   1.000
_cell.angle_alpha   90.00
_cell.angle_beta   90.00
_cell.angle_gamma   90.00
#
_symmetry.space_group_name_H-M   'P 1'
#
loop_
_entity.id
_entity.type
_entity.pdbx_description
1 polymer ?
#
loop_
_entity_poly.entity_id
_entity_poly.type
_entity_poly.pdbx_seq_one_letter_code
_entity_poly.pdbx_strand_id
1 'polypeptide(L)'
;MATSYYESFIKKLKEIFMMDHAELDFGIYRIMNQKRSDIQAFLEKDLLPQVKQLLAENNSAASALNDELKQAIQACHSVGINPDESPKVMEIKKRMAASADITALENEVYSHLTTFFSRYYDEGDFISKRRYKDNTYAIPYNGEEVKLYWANADQYYIKTSEYFKNYTFRLADHRSVHFVLKEASTEQNNNKAQNNQERRFALYEEEGEPTVEVIDGELNIYFTYELMPKATKQKDLNSSAVEKLKSIILSEWAALMQPVSNTDSRLLIEKHLTDYTAKNSFDYFIHKDLGGFLRRELDFYIKNEVMHLDDLDTAHIQAQLSTVKAIKGVGDKIIRMLASIEDFQKKLWLKKKFVVQTDYCITLDRVPKSLYADICANEEQRKEWVRLFAIGDIEGNLTTEGYSEPLTEKFLKENPFLVLDTQFFSAEFKHKLLASIDNMDEKCNGLLINSENFQALELLKEKYAHEVRCVYIDPPYNIGSDNSFAYKDNYK
;
A
#
# COMPACT_ATOMS: atom_id res chain seq x y z
N MET A 1 34.71 -7.23 5.91
CA MET A 1 34.44 -8.65 5.68
C MET A 1 33.40 -8.73 4.56
N ALA A 2 33.62 -9.55 3.54
CA ALA A 2 32.61 -9.73 2.52
C ALA A 2 31.41 -10.46 3.13
N THR A 3 30.23 -9.87 3.04
CA THR A 3 28.96 -10.46 3.48
C THR A 3 28.73 -11.72 2.66
N SER A 4 28.40 -12.86 3.29
CA SER A 4 28.14 -14.10 2.55
C SER A 4 26.88 -13.91 1.67
N TYR A 5 26.79 -14.65 0.55
CA TYR A 5 25.60 -14.63 -0.33
C TYR A 5 24.32 -14.96 0.44
N TYR A 6 24.43 -15.89 1.39
CA TYR A 6 23.36 -16.22 2.29
C TYR A 6 22.89 -15.04 3.18
N GLU A 7 23.83 -14.35 3.83
CA GLU A 7 23.50 -13.17 4.66
C GLU A 7 22.84 -12.06 3.83
N SER A 8 23.33 -11.84 2.61
CA SER A 8 22.74 -10.87 1.67
C SER A 8 21.30 -11.26 1.30
N PHE A 9 21.06 -12.55 1.05
CA PHE A 9 19.75 -13.08 0.74
C PHE A 9 18.77 -12.95 1.92
N ILE A 10 19.17 -13.33 3.12
CA ILE A 10 18.36 -13.19 4.33
C ILE A 10 18.08 -11.72 4.63
N LYS A 11 19.08 -10.85 4.46
CA LYS A 11 18.87 -9.41 4.60
C LYS A 11 17.80 -8.90 3.64
N LYS A 12 17.87 -9.31 2.36
CA LYS A 12 16.86 -8.92 1.36
C LYS A 12 15.47 -9.47 1.71
N LEU A 13 15.36 -10.69 2.20
CA LEU A 13 14.07 -11.25 2.65
C LEU A 13 13.52 -10.52 3.88
N LYS A 14 14.36 -10.17 4.85
CA LYS A 14 13.94 -9.36 6.01
C LYS A 14 13.42 -7.99 5.59
N GLU A 15 14.08 -7.34 4.62
CA GLU A 15 13.62 -6.09 4.02
C GLU A 15 12.25 -6.27 3.35
N ILE A 16 12.09 -7.27 2.47
CA ILE A 16 10.82 -7.56 1.77
C ILE A 16 9.68 -7.85 2.73
N PHE A 17 9.95 -8.58 3.82
CA PHE A 17 8.97 -8.87 4.86
C PHE A 17 8.88 -7.79 5.94
N MET A 18 9.53 -6.64 5.75
CA MET A 18 9.51 -5.50 6.67
C MET A 18 9.84 -5.88 8.12
N MET A 19 10.75 -6.87 8.30
CA MET A 19 11.09 -7.41 9.62
C MET A 19 11.86 -6.43 10.50
N ASP A 20 12.47 -5.40 9.92
CA ASP A 20 13.28 -4.40 10.63
C ASP A 20 12.44 -3.27 11.26
N HIS A 21 11.11 -3.29 11.07
CA HIS A 21 10.17 -2.27 11.56
C HIS A 21 9.17 -2.83 12.58
N ALA A 22 9.68 -3.55 13.59
CA ALA A 22 8.84 -4.17 14.62
C ALA A 22 8.07 -3.16 15.47
N GLU A 23 8.60 -1.96 15.60
CA GLU A 23 8.03 -0.86 16.38
C GLU A 23 6.79 -0.24 15.72
N LEU A 24 6.62 -0.38 14.40
CA LEU A 24 5.49 0.22 13.68
C LEU A 24 4.22 -0.63 13.82
N ASP A 25 3.11 0.00 14.20
CA ASP A 25 1.82 -0.68 14.46
C ASP A 25 0.66 -0.05 13.68
N PHE A 26 0.84 0.16 12.37
CA PHE A 26 -0.19 0.67 11.47
C PHE A 26 -0.12 0.01 10.09
N GLY A 27 -1.20 0.04 9.34
CA GLY A 27 -1.27 -0.46 7.96
C GLY A 27 -0.69 -1.86 7.78
N ILE A 28 0.21 -2.02 6.79
CA ILE A 28 0.89 -3.27 6.49
C ILE A 28 1.84 -3.72 7.62
N TYR A 29 2.46 -2.80 8.33
CA TYR A 29 3.37 -3.12 9.44
C TYR A 29 2.66 -3.89 10.55
N ARG A 30 1.39 -3.53 10.88
CA ARG A 30 0.57 -4.28 11.84
C ARG A 30 0.34 -5.72 11.40
N ILE A 31 0.06 -5.93 10.11
CA ILE A 31 -0.14 -7.26 9.53
C ILE A 31 1.15 -8.09 9.61
N MET A 32 2.26 -7.48 9.18
CA MET A 32 3.56 -8.13 9.22
C MET A 32 4.01 -8.47 10.65
N ASN A 33 3.75 -7.57 11.61
CA ASN A 33 4.06 -7.81 13.01
C ASN A 33 3.21 -8.92 13.63
N GLN A 34 1.93 -9.03 13.28
CA GLN A 34 1.08 -10.15 13.68
C GLN A 34 1.56 -11.50 13.12
N LYS A 35 2.17 -11.48 11.93
CA LYS A 35 2.73 -12.65 11.25
C LYS A 35 4.23 -12.86 11.46
N ARG A 36 4.85 -12.06 12.31
CA ARG A 36 6.30 -12.01 12.51
C ARG A 36 6.88 -13.37 12.90
N SER A 37 6.24 -14.05 13.85
CA SER A 37 6.66 -15.40 14.29
C SER A 37 6.57 -16.44 13.18
N ASP A 38 5.51 -16.36 12.36
CA ASP A 38 5.31 -17.27 11.23
C ASP A 38 6.36 -17.00 10.14
N ILE A 39 6.63 -15.71 9.85
CA ILE A 39 7.66 -15.30 8.89
C ILE A 39 9.05 -15.73 9.36
N GLN A 40 9.37 -15.53 10.64
CA GLN A 40 10.65 -15.94 11.20
C GLN A 40 10.83 -17.45 11.17
N ALA A 41 9.80 -18.22 11.55
CA ALA A 41 9.81 -19.67 11.46
C ALA A 41 10.00 -20.15 10.01
N PHE A 42 9.33 -19.52 9.05
CA PHE A 42 9.51 -19.80 7.62
C PHE A 42 10.95 -19.54 7.18
N LEU A 43 11.55 -18.41 7.53
CA LEU A 43 12.91 -18.05 7.12
C LEU A 43 13.97 -18.98 7.76
N GLU A 44 13.83 -19.29 9.05
CA GLU A 44 14.84 -20.03 9.82
C GLU A 44 14.67 -21.55 9.75
N LYS A 45 13.43 -22.04 9.78
CA LYS A 45 13.15 -23.47 9.89
C LYS A 45 12.77 -24.15 8.58
N ASP A 46 12.06 -23.43 7.70
CA ASP A 46 11.52 -24.03 6.49
C ASP A 46 12.39 -23.79 5.27
N LEU A 47 12.86 -22.55 5.09
CA LEU A 47 13.56 -22.14 3.88
C LEU A 47 14.96 -22.75 3.78
N LEU A 48 15.76 -22.63 4.84
CA LEU A 48 17.16 -23.05 4.88
C LEU A 48 17.37 -24.57 4.77
N PRO A 49 16.68 -25.40 5.58
CA PRO A 49 16.82 -26.85 5.48
C PRO A 49 16.45 -27.35 4.08
N GLN A 50 15.51 -26.66 3.42
CA GLN A 50 15.03 -27.09 2.11
C GLN A 50 15.97 -26.73 0.96
N VAL A 51 16.66 -25.58 1.02
CA VAL A 51 17.74 -25.31 0.08
C VAL A 51 18.78 -26.42 0.18
N LYS A 52 19.20 -26.75 1.40
CA LYS A 52 20.17 -27.85 1.65
C LYS A 52 19.63 -29.20 1.19
N GLN A 53 18.37 -29.51 1.43
CA GLN A 53 17.75 -30.75 0.99
C GLN A 53 17.66 -30.85 -0.55
N LEU A 54 17.19 -29.80 -1.22
CA LEU A 54 17.11 -29.76 -2.71
C LEU A 54 18.47 -29.89 -3.36
N LEU A 55 19.52 -29.37 -2.73
CA LEU A 55 20.89 -29.50 -3.20
C LEU A 55 21.53 -30.82 -2.77
N ALA A 56 21.15 -31.39 -1.62
CA ALA A 56 21.60 -32.67 -1.12
C ALA A 56 21.02 -33.87 -1.90
N GLU A 57 19.87 -33.70 -2.57
CA GLU A 57 19.38 -34.71 -3.52
C GLU A 57 20.38 -34.97 -4.67
N ASN A 58 21.24 -33.98 -4.97
CA ASN A 58 22.37 -34.13 -5.87
C ASN A 58 23.58 -34.89 -5.23
N ASN A 59 23.71 -34.87 -3.89
CA ASN A 59 24.70 -35.64 -3.20
C ASN A 59 24.43 -37.17 -3.25
N SER A 60 23.16 -37.55 -3.35
CA SER A 60 22.83 -38.95 -3.58
C SER A 60 23.33 -39.43 -4.95
N ALA A 61 23.31 -38.58 -5.95
CA ALA A 61 23.91 -38.84 -7.26
C ALA A 61 25.47 -38.90 -7.20
N ALA A 62 26.08 -37.99 -6.42
CA ALA A 62 27.53 -38.01 -6.20
C ALA A 62 27.99 -39.23 -5.37
N SER A 63 27.18 -39.65 -4.38
CA SER A 63 27.41 -40.88 -3.64
C SER A 63 27.27 -42.13 -4.52
N ALA A 64 26.24 -42.15 -5.38
CA ALA A 64 26.06 -43.24 -6.36
C ALA A 64 27.23 -43.30 -7.37
N LEU A 65 27.73 -42.14 -7.83
CA LEU A 65 28.92 -42.06 -8.69
C LEU A 65 30.17 -42.53 -7.97
N ASN A 66 30.30 -42.28 -6.66
CA ASN A 66 31.44 -42.75 -5.88
C ASN A 66 31.39 -44.26 -5.70
N ASP A 67 30.22 -44.86 -5.52
CA ASP A 67 30.06 -46.30 -5.44
C ASP A 67 30.23 -46.96 -6.83
N GLU A 68 29.77 -46.33 -7.89
CA GLU A 68 30.05 -46.77 -9.28
C GLU A 68 31.56 -46.71 -9.61
N LEU A 69 32.27 -45.68 -9.13
CA LEU A 69 33.70 -45.56 -9.28
C LEU A 69 34.43 -46.69 -8.54
N LYS A 70 34.07 -46.98 -7.28
CA LYS A 70 34.64 -48.08 -6.49
C LYS A 70 34.43 -49.41 -7.19
N GLN A 71 33.22 -49.67 -7.69
CA GLN A 71 32.92 -50.90 -8.44
C GLN A 71 33.70 -51.02 -9.72
N ALA A 72 33.85 -49.88 -10.49
CA ALA A 72 34.62 -49.84 -11.73
C ALA A 72 36.12 -50.11 -11.48
N ILE A 73 36.70 -49.52 -10.42
CA ILE A 73 38.07 -49.73 -10.00
C ILE A 73 38.27 -51.21 -9.58
N GLN A 74 37.33 -51.74 -8.80
CA GLN A 74 37.41 -53.16 -8.36
C GLN A 74 37.33 -54.15 -9.54
N ALA A 75 36.47 -53.81 -10.54
CA ALA A 75 36.40 -54.58 -11.79
C ALA A 75 37.71 -54.52 -12.60
N CYS A 76 38.37 -53.34 -12.69
CA CYS A 76 39.66 -53.20 -13.34
C CYS A 76 40.74 -54.05 -12.62
N HIS A 77 40.79 -54.02 -11.31
CA HIS A 77 41.72 -54.85 -10.54
C HIS A 77 41.51 -56.36 -10.75
N SER A 78 40.22 -56.81 -10.86
CA SER A 78 39.93 -58.21 -11.09
C SER A 78 40.35 -58.77 -12.44
N VAL A 79 40.55 -57.90 -13.45
CA VAL A 79 40.99 -58.25 -14.80
C VAL A 79 42.45 -57.82 -15.11
N GLY A 80 43.16 -57.28 -14.08
CA GLY A 80 44.57 -56.84 -14.23
C GLY A 80 44.80 -55.59 -15.09
N ILE A 81 43.75 -54.76 -15.28
CA ILE A 81 43.82 -53.49 -16.02
C ILE A 81 44.09 -52.37 -15.02
N ASN A 82 44.99 -51.44 -15.40
CA ASN A 82 45.23 -50.24 -14.61
C ASN A 82 43.93 -49.37 -14.60
N PRO A 83 43.34 -49.06 -13.41
CA PRO A 83 42.14 -48.23 -13.35
C PRO A 83 42.25 -46.88 -14.07
N ASP A 84 43.41 -46.25 -14.07
CA ASP A 84 43.62 -44.94 -14.70
C ASP A 84 43.65 -44.99 -16.25
N GLU A 85 43.78 -46.19 -16.82
CA GLU A 85 43.71 -46.41 -18.26
C GLU A 85 42.31 -46.87 -18.72
N SER A 86 41.41 -47.13 -17.79
CA SER A 86 40.06 -47.58 -18.09
C SER A 86 39.18 -46.41 -18.56
N PRO A 87 38.62 -46.48 -19.79
CA PRO A 87 37.71 -45.44 -20.29
C PRO A 87 36.52 -45.21 -19.36
N LYS A 88 36.00 -46.27 -18.73
CA LYS A 88 34.89 -46.20 -17.80
C LYS A 88 35.28 -45.49 -16.50
N VAL A 89 36.47 -45.76 -15.95
CA VAL A 89 36.97 -45.06 -14.76
C VAL A 89 37.23 -43.59 -15.06
N MET A 90 37.80 -43.28 -16.22
CA MET A 90 38.03 -41.90 -16.66
C MET A 90 36.72 -41.13 -16.86
N GLU A 91 35.69 -41.75 -17.43
CA GLU A 91 34.37 -41.15 -17.61
C GLU A 91 33.70 -40.88 -16.26
N ILE A 92 33.73 -41.82 -15.31
CA ILE A 92 33.17 -41.64 -13.96
C ILE A 92 33.96 -40.55 -13.22
N LYS A 93 35.28 -40.53 -13.28
CA LYS A 93 36.10 -39.42 -12.70
C LYS A 93 35.78 -38.07 -13.33
N LYS A 94 35.54 -37.98 -14.62
CA LYS A 94 35.14 -36.78 -15.34
C LYS A 94 33.73 -36.35 -14.87
N ARG A 95 32.79 -37.24 -14.71
CA ARG A 95 31.45 -36.98 -14.14
C ARG A 95 31.52 -36.52 -12.69
N MET A 96 32.40 -37.09 -11.86
CA MET A 96 32.64 -36.66 -10.49
C MET A 96 33.29 -35.27 -10.39
N ALA A 97 34.29 -35.00 -11.25
CA ALA A 97 34.91 -33.67 -11.31
C ALA A 97 33.92 -32.57 -11.77
N ALA A 98 32.91 -32.96 -12.55
CA ALA A 98 31.81 -32.12 -12.94
C ALA A 98 30.68 -32.00 -11.87
N SER A 99 30.72 -32.87 -10.82
CA SER A 99 29.81 -32.70 -9.68
C SER A 99 30.28 -31.50 -8.85
N ALA A 100 29.60 -30.38 -9.05
CA ALA A 100 29.96 -29.09 -8.49
C ALA A 100 30.03 -29.12 -6.96
N ASP A 101 30.88 -28.28 -6.39
CA ASP A 101 30.93 -27.97 -4.98
C ASP A 101 29.55 -27.46 -4.53
N ILE A 102 28.91 -28.16 -3.59
CA ILE A 102 27.58 -27.83 -3.07
C ILE A 102 27.55 -26.41 -2.53
N THR A 103 28.62 -25.96 -1.89
CA THR A 103 28.74 -24.60 -1.39
C THR A 103 28.72 -23.56 -2.52
N ALA A 104 29.31 -23.87 -3.65
CA ALA A 104 29.26 -23.01 -4.82
C ALA A 104 27.84 -22.94 -5.40
N LEU A 105 27.13 -24.08 -5.49
CA LEU A 105 25.73 -24.14 -5.92
C LEU A 105 24.78 -23.42 -4.95
N GLU A 106 24.99 -23.56 -3.62
CA GLU A 106 24.23 -22.79 -2.62
C GLU A 106 24.37 -21.28 -2.85
N ASN A 107 25.61 -20.82 -3.02
CA ASN A 107 25.90 -19.42 -3.24
C ASN A 107 25.27 -18.88 -4.55
N GLU A 108 25.29 -19.68 -5.59
CA GLU A 108 24.66 -19.37 -6.88
C GLU A 108 23.13 -19.23 -6.72
N VAL A 109 22.47 -20.16 -6.04
CA VAL A 109 21.03 -20.10 -5.76
C VAL A 109 20.67 -18.84 -4.97
N TYR A 110 21.43 -18.52 -3.91
CA TYR A 110 21.17 -17.31 -3.12
C TYR A 110 21.41 -16.03 -3.91
N SER A 111 22.43 -15.99 -4.74
CA SER A 111 22.72 -14.86 -5.61
C SER A 111 21.59 -14.61 -6.61
N HIS A 112 21.12 -15.66 -7.30
CA HIS A 112 20.02 -15.55 -8.25
C HIS A 112 18.71 -15.14 -7.60
N LEU A 113 18.37 -15.72 -6.44
CA LEU A 113 17.14 -15.33 -5.72
C LEU A 113 17.22 -13.89 -5.21
N THR A 114 18.38 -13.46 -4.70
CA THR A 114 18.57 -12.06 -4.28
C THR A 114 18.38 -11.11 -5.46
N THR A 115 19.02 -11.42 -6.60
CA THR A 115 18.92 -10.63 -7.82
C THR A 115 17.48 -10.58 -8.33
N PHE A 116 16.79 -11.72 -8.37
CA PHE A 116 15.40 -11.80 -8.80
C PHE A 116 14.49 -10.92 -7.94
N PHE A 117 14.49 -11.12 -6.63
CA PHE A 117 13.59 -10.36 -5.75
C PHE A 117 13.97 -8.87 -5.70
N SER A 118 15.24 -8.51 -5.84
CA SER A 118 15.66 -7.09 -5.91
C SER A 118 15.16 -6.35 -7.16
N ARG A 119 14.72 -7.06 -8.20
CA ARG A 119 14.06 -6.44 -9.37
C ARG A 119 12.64 -5.96 -9.08
N TYR A 120 11.97 -6.58 -8.11
CA TYR A 120 10.55 -6.35 -7.83
C TYR A 120 10.29 -5.75 -6.45
N TYR A 121 11.32 -5.62 -5.62
CA TYR A 121 11.22 -5.05 -4.27
C TYR A 121 12.35 -4.08 -3.99
N ASP A 122 11.98 -2.90 -3.50
CA ASP A 122 12.92 -1.86 -3.06
C ASP A 122 12.45 -1.32 -1.71
N GLU A 123 13.33 -1.35 -0.70
CA GLU A 123 13.00 -0.96 0.68
C GLU A 123 11.73 -1.62 1.26
N GLY A 124 11.41 -2.83 0.82
CA GLY A 124 10.22 -3.59 1.22
C GLY A 124 8.99 -3.35 0.35
N ASP A 125 8.98 -2.32 -0.48
CA ASP A 125 7.88 -2.01 -1.37
C ASP A 125 7.96 -2.78 -2.70
N PHE A 126 6.81 -3.30 -3.15
CA PHE A 126 6.71 -3.96 -4.44
C PHE A 126 6.77 -2.96 -5.59
N ILE A 127 7.71 -3.17 -6.50
CA ILE A 127 7.90 -2.32 -7.67
C ILE A 127 7.38 -3.06 -8.90
N SER A 128 6.28 -2.62 -9.46
CA SER A 128 5.71 -3.20 -10.70
C SER A 128 6.49 -2.76 -11.94
N LYS A 129 7.79 -3.05 -11.98
CA LYS A 129 8.58 -2.80 -13.20
C LYS A 129 8.71 -4.08 -14.01
N ARG A 130 7.89 -4.22 -15.05
CA ARG A 130 8.11 -5.22 -16.08
C ARG A 130 9.25 -4.75 -16.98
N ARG A 131 10.46 -5.20 -16.73
CA ARG A 131 11.62 -4.94 -17.60
C ARG A 131 11.89 -6.20 -18.39
N TYR A 132 11.68 -6.10 -19.68
CA TYR A 132 12.26 -7.02 -20.64
C TYR A 132 13.61 -6.44 -21.11
N LYS A 133 14.48 -7.31 -21.60
CA LYS A 133 15.84 -7.03 -22.06
C LYS A 133 15.99 -5.62 -22.66
N ASP A 134 16.99 -4.86 -22.22
CA ASP A 134 17.37 -3.55 -22.75
C ASP A 134 16.32 -2.42 -22.68
N ASN A 135 15.61 -2.28 -21.56
CA ASN A 135 14.58 -1.26 -21.37
C ASN A 135 13.34 -1.39 -22.29
N THR A 136 13.18 -2.49 -22.98
CA THR A 136 12.01 -2.72 -23.84
C THR A 136 10.85 -3.27 -23.01
N TYR A 137 9.72 -2.61 -23.08
CA TYR A 137 8.46 -3.06 -22.47
C TYR A 137 7.73 -3.96 -23.46
N ALA A 138 7.53 -5.24 -23.14
CA ALA A 138 6.76 -6.15 -23.96
C ALA A 138 5.41 -6.48 -23.29
N ILE A 139 4.32 -6.30 -24.00
CA ILE A 139 2.99 -6.72 -23.59
C ILE A 139 2.78 -8.14 -24.13
N PRO A 140 2.48 -9.14 -23.26
CA PRO A 140 2.17 -10.48 -23.75
C PRO A 140 0.94 -10.42 -24.66
N TYR A 141 1.10 -10.82 -25.91
CA TYR A 141 -0.01 -10.97 -26.85
C TYR A 141 -0.59 -12.39 -26.70
N ASN A 142 -1.84 -12.48 -26.33
CA ASN A 142 -2.56 -13.75 -26.13
C ASN A 142 -3.57 -14.08 -27.26
N GLY A 143 -3.50 -13.36 -28.37
CA GLY A 143 -4.35 -13.61 -29.55
C GLY A 143 -5.76 -13.03 -29.47
N GLU A 144 -6.11 -12.32 -28.41
CA GLU A 144 -7.41 -11.65 -28.27
C GLU A 144 -7.39 -10.24 -28.89
N GLU A 145 -8.57 -9.69 -29.17
CA GLU A 145 -8.76 -8.33 -29.68
C GLU A 145 -8.01 -7.28 -28.84
N VAL A 146 -7.60 -6.18 -29.47
CA VAL A 146 -6.84 -5.10 -28.85
C VAL A 146 -7.60 -4.56 -27.62
N LYS A 147 -7.17 -4.96 -26.43
CA LYS A 147 -7.63 -4.36 -25.18
C LYS A 147 -6.78 -3.16 -24.86
N LEU A 148 -7.42 -2.07 -24.43
CA LEU A 148 -6.73 -0.95 -23.81
C LEU A 148 -5.96 -1.48 -22.60
N TYR A 149 -4.62 -1.50 -22.69
CA TYR A 149 -3.75 -1.94 -21.62
C TYR A 149 -3.07 -0.72 -21.00
N TRP A 150 -3.18 -0.58 -19.69
CA TRP A 150 -2.37 0.37 -18.93
C TRP A 150 -1.48 -0.37 -17.93
N ALA A 151 -0.34 0.22 -17.60
CA ALA A 151 0.73 -0.41 -16.82
C ALA A 151 0.28 -0.99 -15.47
N ASN A 152 -0.74 -0.41 -14.86
CA ASN A 152 -1.25 -0.80 -13.53
C ASN A 152 -2.60 -1.53 -13.58
N ALA A 153 -2.97 -2.11 -14.73
CA ALA A 153 -4.26 -2.81 -14.88
C ALA A 153 -4.43 -4.00 -13.91
N ASP A 154 -3.33 -4.60 -13.47
CA ASP A 154 -3.28 -5.73 -12.54
C ASP A 154 -3.12 -5.32 -11.07
N GLN A 155 -3.27 -4.03 -10.75
CA GLN A 155 -3.13 -3.51 -9.39
C GLN A 155 -4.36 -2.70 -8.96
N TYR A 156 -4.60 -2.66 -7.65
CA TYR A 156 -5.48 -1.70 -7.01
C TYR A 156 -4.61 -0.55 -6.51
N TYR A 157 -4.95 0.65 -6.89
CA TYR A 157 -4.33 1.86 -6.37
C TYR A 157 -4.95 2.22 -5.02
N ILE A 158 -4.12 2.40 -4.01
CA ILE A 158 -4.54 2.77 -2.66
C ILE A 158 -4.06 4.18 -2.37
N LYS A 159 -5.01 5.11 -2.28
CA LYS A 159 -4.71 6.50 -1.96
C LYS A 159 -4.26 6.61 -0.50
N THR A 160 -3.06 7.14 -0.30
CA THR A 160 -2.43 7.26 1.01
C THR A 160 -3.18 8.15 1.99
N SER A 161 -3.92 9.15 1.52
CA SER A 161 -4.69 10.06 2.37
C SER A 161 -5.72 9.37 3.29
N GLU A 162 -6.16 8.15 2.96
CA GLU A 162 -7.04 7.37 3.84
C GLU A 162 -6.29 6.62 4.95
N TYR A 163 -4.99 6.36 4.78
CA TYR A 163 -4.19 5.53 5.68
C TYR A 163 -3.31 6.34 6.63
N PHE A 164 -3.04 7.61 6.34
CA PHE A 164 -2.14 8.47 7.11
C PHE A 164 -2.73 9.13 8.34
N LYS A 165 -3.98 8.90 8.62
CA LYS A 165 -4.56 9.50 9.82
C LYS A 165 -3.82 9.09 11.09
N ASN A 166 -3.16 7.93 11.11
CA ASN A 166 -2.56 7.40 12.33
C ASN A 166 -1.26 6.64 12.05
N TYR A 167 -0.14 7.34 12.07
CA TYR A 167 1.17 6.69 12.19
C TYR A 167 1.39 6.32 13.66
N THR A 168 1.46 5.04 13.96
CA THR A 168 1.61 4.55 15.33
C THR A 168 2.90 3.78 15.50
N PHE A 169 3.63 4.07 16.57
CA PHE A 169 4.79 3.28 16.98
C PHE A 169 4.77 3.00 18.47
N ARG A 170 5.44 1.91 18.88
CA ARG A 170 5.52 1.48 20.26
C ARG A 170 6.89 1.77 20.86
N LEU A 171 6.90 2.29 22.06
CA LEU A 171 8.09 2.44 22.87
C LEU A 171 8.54 1.08 23.46
N ALA A 172 9.76 1.02 24.00
CA ALA A 172 10.29 -0.19 24.63
C ALA A 172 9.47 -0.67 25.84
N ASP A 173 8.75 0.22 26.49
CA ASP A 173 7.82 -0.04 27.60
C ASP A 173 6.39 -0.40 27.14
N HIS A 174 6.19 -0.66 25.85
CA HIS A 174 4.94 -1.02 25.17
C HIS A 174 3.88 0.08 25.08
N ARG A 175 4.16 1.31 25.52
CA ARG A 175 3.24 2.44 25.31
C ARG A 175 3.24 2.86 23.84
N SER A 176 2.07 3.26 23.36
CA SER A 176 1.88 3.70 21.98
C SER A 176 2.01 5.22 21.85
N VAL A 177 2.61 5.65 20.74
CA VAL A 177 2.65 7.05 20.31
C VAL A 177 2.04 7.14 18.93
N HIS A 178 1.13 8.09 18.75
CA HIS A 178 0.38 8.31 17.53
C HIS A 178 0.71 9.66 16.93
N PHE A 179 1.09 9.71 15.66
CA PHE A 179 1.06 10.93 14.88
C PHE A 179 -0.28 10.98 14.14
N VAL A 180 -1.10 11.96 14.48
CA VAL A 180 -2.48 12.07 14.02
C VAL A 180 -2.61 13.29 13.13
N LEU A 181 -3.11 13.09 11.91
CA LEU A 181 -3.42 14.19 11.02
C LEU A 181 -4.81 14.76 11.36
N LYS A 182 -4.88 15.96 11.95
CA LYS A 182 -6.14 16.63 12.33
C LYS A 182 -6.85 17.21 11.12
N GLU A 183 -6.12 17.90 10.23
CA GLU A 183 -6.67 18.47 9.01
C GLU A 183 -5.79 18.10 7.80
N ALA A 184 -6.41 17.49 6.83
CA ALA A 184 -5.90 17.42 5.49
C ALA A 184 -6.91 18.14 4.60
N SER A 185 -6.63 19.38 4.23
CA SER A 185 -7.45 20.13 3.25
C SER A 185 -7.33 19.52 1.84
N THR A 186 -7.40 18.19 1.76
CA THR A 186 -7.19 17.42 0.54
C THR A 186 -8.41 17.43 -0.37
N GLU A 187 -9.59 17.76 0.16
CA GLU A 187 -10.85 17.62 -0.60
C GLU A 187 -11.35 18.89 -1.26
N GLN A 188 -11.05 20.07 -0.72
CA GLN A 188 -11.68 21.30 -1.22
C GLN A 188 -10.88 22.07 -2.26
N ASN A 189 -9.61 21.81 -2.49
CA ASN A 189 -8.80 22.59 -3.43
C ASN A 189 -7.93 21.71 -4.34
N ASN A 190 -8.56 20.87 -5.15
CA ASN A 190 -7.94 20.35 -6.38
C ASN A 190 -7.70 21.47 -7.42
N ASN A 191 -8.04 22.71 -7.08
CA ASN A 191 -7.89 23.83 -7.93
C ASN A 191 -6.49 24.42 -7.81
N LYS A 192 -5.64 24.06 -8.79
CA LYS A 192 -4.40 24.74 -9.18
C LYS A 192 -3.40 24.92 -8.03
N ALA A 193 -2.38 24.07 -8.03
CA ALA A 193 -1.13 24.47 -7.39
C ALA A 193 -0.81 25.89 -7.88
N GLN A 194 -0.84 26.83 -6.99
CA GLN A 194 -0.27 28.13 -7.28
C GLN A 194 1.22 27.89 -7.54
N ASN A 195 1.74 28.42 -8.62
CA ASN A 195 3.06 28.15 -9.22
C ASN A 195 4.29 28.24 -8.31
N ASN A 196 4.15 28.19 -6.98
CA ASN A 196 5.28 28.23 -6.03
C ASN A 196 4.96 27.63 -4.65
N GLN A 197 3.98 26.73 -4.54
CA GLN A 197 3.60 26.12 -3.28
C GLN A 197 3.67 24.58 -3.37
N GLU A 198 3.97 23.92 -2.26
CA GLU A 198 4.02 22.47 -2.12
C GLU A 198 3.43 22.07 -0.76
N ARG A 199 2.74 20.95 -0.72
CA ARG A 199 2.16 20.48 0.55
C ARG A 199 3.23 19.91 1.46
N ARG A 200 3.16 20.29 2.73
CA ARG A 200 4.09 19.87 3.77
C ARG A 200 3.33 19.48 5.03
N PHE A 201 3.92 18.56 5.78
CA PHE A 201 3.49 18.26 7.14
C PHE A 201 4.03 19.30 8.09
N ALA A 202 3.17 19.86 8.93
CA ALA A 202 3.53 20.75 10.01
C ALA A 202 2.90 20.27 11.32
N LEU A 203 3.49 20.66 12.44
CA LEU A 203 2.88 20.44 13.74
C LEU A 203 1.58 21.25 13.82
N TYR A 204 0.51 20.62 14.31
CA TYR A 204 -0.77 21.32 14.49
C TYR A 204 -0.69 22.32 15.63
N GLU A 205 -0.99 23.58 15.34
CA GLU A 205 -0.94 24.69 16.29
C GLU A 205 -2.14 25.62 16.02
N GLU A 206 -3.22 25.37 16.73
CA GLU A 206 -4.40 26.24 16.70
C GLU A 206 -4.70 26.77 18.10
N GLU A 207 -5.11 28.03 18.19
CA GLU A 207 -5.35 28.68 19.47
C GLU A 207 -6.55 28.02 20.17
N GLY A 208 -6.29 27.48 21.36
CA GLY A 208 -7.32 26.79 22.16
C GLY A 208 -7.41 25.28 21.98
N GLU A 209 -6.64 24.69 21.04
CA GLU A 209 -6.60 23.24 20.84
C GLU A 209 -5.22 22.62 21.21
N PRO A 210 -5.20 21.38 21.74
CA PRO A 210 -3.94 20.75 22.11
C PRO A 210 -3.17 20.26 20.88
N THR A 211 -1.87 20.57 20.85
CA THR A 211 -0.89 20.00 19.90
C THR A 211 -0.51 18.56 20.28
N VAL A 212 -0.54 18.26 21.57
CA VAL A 212 -0.18 16.96 22.18
C VAL A 212 -1.22 16.60 23.23
N GLU A 213 -1.72 15.38 23.21
CA GLU A 213 -2.74 14.92 24.14
C GLU A 213 -2.49 13.46 24.54
N VAL A 214 -2.76 13.12 25.79
CA VAL A 214 -2.74 11.72 26.25
C VAL A 214 -4.16 11.23 26.38
N ILE A 215 -4.54 10.23 25.57
CA ILE A 215 -5.86 9.62 25.55
C ILE A 215 -5.67 8.13 25.88
N ASP A 216 -6.39 7.64 26.88
CA ASP A 216 -6.35 6.23 27.32
C ASP A 216 -4.93 5.69 27.61
N GLY A 217 -4.01 6.58 28.04
CA GLY A 217 -2.62 6.24 28.31
C GLY A 217 -1.72 6.17 27.08
N GLU A 218 -2.20 6.57 25.93
CA GLU A 218 -1.45 6.66 24.68
C GLU A 218 -1.22 8.12 24.27
N LEU A 219 -0.05 8.44 23.72
CA LEU A 219 0.33 9.81 23.35
C LEU A 219 -0.09 10.12 21.92
N ASN A 220 -0.91 11.14 21.74
CA ASN A 220 -1.29 11.66 20.44
C ASN A 220 -0.55 12.98 20.16
N ILE A 221 0.10 13.09 19.02
CA ILE A 221 0.76 14.29 18.53
C ILE A 221 0.10 14.66 17.21
N TYR A 222 -0.44 15.87 17.15
CA TYR A 222 -1.27 16.29 16.02
C TYR A 222 -0.48 17.05 14.96
N PHE A 223 -0.79 16.77 13.70
CA PHE A 223 -0.18 17.38 12.52
C PHE A 223 -1.23 17.91 11.55
N THR A 224 -0.82 18.88 10.73
CA THR A 224 -1.54 19.36 9.53
C THR A 224 -0.78 18.95 8.27
N TYR A 225 -1.49 18.93 7.14
CA TYR A 225 -0.90 18.76 5.81
C TYR A 225 -1.40 19.88 4.91
N GLU A 226 -0.63 20.93 4.78
CA GLU A 226 -1.05 22.20 4.20
C GLU A 226 -0.09 22.71 3.12
N LEU A 227 -0.60 23.65 2.28
CA LEU A 227 0.18 24.28 1.21
C LEU A 227 1.16 25.28 1.80
N MET A 228 2.44 25.09 1.50
CA MET A 228 3.54 25.99 1.89
C MET A 228 4.38 26.38 0.69
N PRO A 229 5.13 27.50 0.77
CA PRO A 229 6.07 27.90 -0.29
C PRO A 229 7.06 26.76 -0.61
N LYS A 230 7.39 26.52 -1.89
CA LYS A 230 8.37 25.48 -2.30
C LYS A 230 9.74 25.62 -1.61
N ALA A 231 10.10 26.83 -1.22
CA ALA A 231 11.34 27.08 -0.46
C ALA A 231 11.33 26.44 0.94
N THR A 232 10.17 26.17 1.53
CA THR A 232 10.02 25.51 2.83
C THR A 232 10.38 24.04 2.72
N LYS A 233 11.43 23.61 3.40
CA LYS A 233 11.85 22.21 3.36
C LYS A 233 11.18 21.41 4.48
N GLN A 234 10.72 20.20 4.18
CA GLN A 234 10.14 19.31 5.20
C GLN A 234 11.09 19.05 6.36
N LYS A 235 12.39 18.93 6.08
CA LYS A 235 13.41 18.75 7.11
C LYS A 235 13.44 19.88 8.13
N ASP A 236 13.30 21.12 7.69
CA ASP A 236 13.33 22.29 8.58
C ASP A 236 12.07 22.35 9.47
N LEU A 237 10.91 21.97 8.88
CA LEU A 237 9.66 21.83 9.64
C LEU A 237 9.75 20.71 10.69
N ASN A 238 10.33 19.57 10.33
CA ASN A 238 10.54 18.48 11.27
C ASN A 238 11.46 18.91 12.43
N SER A 239 12.54 19.60 12.13
CA SER A 239 13.45 20.12 13.17
C SER A 239 12.75 21.12 14.09
N SER A 240 11.97 22.04 13.54
CA SER A 240 11.15 22.99 14.32
C SER A 240 10.12 22.27 15.19
N ALA A 241 9.44 21.25 14.64
CA ALA A 241 8.48 20.44 15.40
C ALA A 241 9.15 19.73 16.57
N VAL A 242 10.33 19.12 16.37
CA VAL A 242 11.07 18.44 17.44
C VAL A 242 11.45 19.42 18.57
N GLU A 243 11.92 20.63 18.22
CA GLU A 243 12.28 21.63 19.25
C GLU A 243 11.05 22.08 20.06
N LYS A 244 9.90 22.26 19.42
CA LYS A 244 8.64 22.57 20.11
C LYS A 244 8.16 21.42 21.00
N LEU A 245 8.20 20.20 20.49
CA LEU A 245 7.79 19.01 21.23
C LEU A 245 8.65 18.74 22.46
N LYS A 246 9.92 19.12 22.45
CA LYS A 246 10.80 19.07 23.66
C LYS A 246 10.24 19.88 24.85
N SER A 247 9.53 20.96 24.58
CA SER A 247 8.95 21.82 25.61
C SER A 247 7.54 21.43 26.05
N ILE A 248 6.83 20.65 25.22
CA ILE A 248 5.42 20.33 25.41
C ILE A 248 5.25 18.91 25.97
N ILE A 249 6.10 17.96 25.55
CA ILE A 249 6.00 16.56 25.94
C ILE A 249 6.31 16.39 27.43
N LEU A 250 5.39 15.72 28.12
CA LEU A 250 5.49 15.44 29.55
C LEU A 250 6.69 14.53 29.87
N SER A 251 7.22 14.67 31.09
CA SER A 251 8.41 13.93 31.55
C SER A 251 8.24 12.40 31.52
N GLU A 252 7.02 11.92 31.63
CA GLU A 252 6.70 10.48 31.51
C GLU A 252 6.98 9.90 30.12
N TRP A 253 7.04 10.74 29.08
CA TRP A 253 7.36 10.38 27.68
C TRP A 253 8.81 10.72 27.31
N ALA A 254 9.69 10.91 28.28
CA ALA A 254 11.10 11.28 28.08
C ALA A 254 11.88 10.28 27.20
N ALA A 255 11.41 9.04 27.05
CA ALA A 255 11.98 8.06 26.15
C ALA A 255 12.02 8.55 24.68
N LEU A 256 11.08 9.39 24.26
CA LEU A 256 11.05 10.01 22.93
C LEU A 256 12.23 10.94 22.65
N MET A 257 12.82 11.50 23.70
CA MET A 257 13.95 12.43 23.65
C MET A 257 15.31 11.72 23.84
N GLN A 258 15.33 10.39 23.86
CA GLN A 258 16.57 9.62 23.91
C GLN A 258 17.08 9.31 22.49
N PRO A 259 18.41 9.15 22.32
CA PRO A 259 18.97 8.67 21.06
C PRO A 259 18.42 7.29 20.66
N VAL A 260 18.25 7.06 19.37
CA VAL A 260 17.76 5.77 18.83
C VAL A 260 18.68 4.62 19.24
N SER A 261 20.00 4.83 19.18
CA SER A 261 21.00 3.86 19.58
C SER A 261 22.35 4.55 19.84
N ASN A 262 23.34 3.78 20.31
CA ASN A 262 24.71 4.29 20.48
C ASN A 262 25.40 4.68 19.14
N THR A 263 24.88 4.19 18.02
CA THR A 263 25.38 4.48 16.66
C THR A 263 24.53 5.48 15.90
N ASP A 264 23.31 5.73 16.35
CA ASP A 264 22.40 6.73 15.78
C ASP A 264 22.01 7.76 16.86
N SER A 265 22.61 8.94 16.78
CA SER A 265 22.41 10.03 17.74
C SER A 265 21.11 10.80 17.56
N ARG A 266 20.33 10.51 16.52
CA ARG A 266 19.01 11.15 16.34
C ARG A 266 18.09 10.79 17.50
N LEU A 267 17.27 11.72 17.92
CA LEU A 267 16.24 11.44 18.92
C LEU A 267 15.21 10.45 18.36
N LEU A 268 14.63 9.63 19.20
CA LEU A 268 13.61 8.64 18.78
C LEU A 268 12.43 9.33 18.07
N ILE A 269 11.96 10.45 18.60
CA ILE A 269 10.90 11.25 17.98
C ILE A 269 11.33 11.83 16.63
N GLU A 270 12.59 12.25 16.49
CA GLU A 270 13.13 12.79 15.23
C GLU A 270 13.19 11.71 14.14
N LYS A 271 13.60 10.49 14.49
CA LYS A 271 13.56 9.33 13.59
C LYS A 271 12.15 9.09 13.10
N HIS A 272 11.20 8.91 14.02
CA HIS A 272 9.81 8.60 13.64
C HIS A 272 9.12 9.74 12.88
N LEU A 273 9.42 11.00 13.21
CA LEU A 273 8.90 12.15 12.46
C LEU A 273 9.48 12.20 11.04
N THR A 274 10.75 11.88 10.88
CA THR A 274 11.38 11.77 9.55
C THR A 274 10.74 10.65 8.75
N ASP A 275 10.54 9.47 9.35
CA ASP A 275 9.90 8.32 8.73
C ASP A 275 8.42 8.61 8.38
N TYR A 276 7.70 9.29 9.26
CA TYR A 276 6.32 9.72 9.04
C TYR A 276 6.20 10.62 7.83
N THR A 277 7.01 11.66 7.76
CA THR A 277 6.94 12.66 6.68
C THR A 277 7.54 12.18 5.36
N ALA A 278 8.49 11.23 5.38
CA ALA A 278 9.06 10.63 4.18
C ALA A 278 8.12 9.57 3.57
N LYS A 279 7.55 8.68 4.41
CA LYS A 279 6.68 7.59 3.95
C LYS A 279 5.29 8.06 3.53
N ASN A 280 4.84 9.19 4.05
CA ASN A 280 3.53 9.76 3.72
C ASN A 280 3.44 10.38 2.31
N SER A 281 4.51 10.38 1.56
CA SER A 281 4.50 10.83 0.16
C SER A 281 4.29 9.70 -0.85
N PHE A 282 4.11 8.46 -0.41
CA PHE A 282 4.01 7.30 -1.29
C PHE A 282 2.62 6.68 -1.26
N ASP A 283 1.93 6.71 -2.38
CA ASP A 283 0.79 5.84 -2.65
C ASP A 283 1.28 4.39 -2.78
N TYR A 284 0.48 3.43 -2.37
CA TYR A 284 0.85 2.05 -2.55
C TYR A 284 -0.18 1.28 -3.38
N PHE A 285 0.23 0.15 -3.90
CA PHE A 285 -0.59 -0.67 -4.77
C PHE A 285 -0.75 -2.06 -4.17
N ILE A 286 -1.95 -2.63 -4.29
CA ILE A 286 -2.21 -4.03 -4.01
C ILE A 286 -2.31 -4.76 -5.34
N HIS A 287 -1.45 -5.76 -5.55
CA HIS A 287 -1.48 -6.54 -6.77
C HIS A 287 -2.67 -7.52 -6.79
N LYS A 288 -3.40 -7.58 -7.91
CA LYS A 288 -4.58 -8.46 -8.04
C LYS A 288 -4.23 -9.94 -7.99
N ASP A 289 -3.07 -10.33 -8.55
CA ASP A 289 -2.52 -11.68 -8.60
C ASP A 289 -0.99 -11.65 -8.51
N LEU A 290 -0.44 -11.29 -7.33
CA LEU A 290 1.00 -11.20 -7.12
C LEU A 290 1.69 -12.55 -7.31
N GLY A 291 1.07 -13.63 -6.82
CA GLY A 291 1.63 -14.98 -6.93
C GLY A 291 1.78 -15.45 -8.37
N GLY A 292 0.76 -15.26 -9.19
CA GLY A 292 0.82 -15.58 -10.62
C GLY A 292 1.82 -14.73 -11.37
N PHE A 293 1.87 -13.42 -11.08
CA PHE A 293 2.84 -12.50 -11.65
C PHE A 293 4.27 -12.93 -11.35
N LEU A 294 4.64 -13.07 -10.10
CA LEU A 294 6.02 -13.41 -9.70
C LEU A 294 6.47 -14.79 -10.21
N ARG A 295 5.54 -15.78 -10.31
CA ARG A 295 5.88 -17.10 -10.90
C ARG A 295 6.21 -16.99 -12.38
N ARG A 296 5.44 -16.21 -13.15
CA ARG A 296 5.74 -15.98 -14.58
C ARG A 296 7.08 -15.27 -14.75
N GLU A 297 7.35 -14.27 -13.92
CA GLU A 297 8.62 -13.54 -13.94
C GLU A 297 9.80 -14.42 -13.50
N LEU A 298 9.63 -15.32 -12.52
CA LEU A 298 10.65 -16.27 -12.10
C LEU A 298 10.97 -17.28 -13.22
N ASP A 299 9.94 -17.82 -13.87
CA ASP A 299 10.13 -18.72 -15.02
C ASP A 299 10.87 -18.01 -16.18
N PHE A 300 10.53 -16.75 -16.42
CA PHE A 300 11.23 -15.93 -17.41
C PHE A 300 12.68 -15.66 -17.01
N TYR A 301 12.91 -15.29 -15.75
CA TYR A 301 14.25 -15.06 -15.21
C TYR A 301 15.15 -16.31 -15.34
N ILE A 302 14.62 -17.48 -14.96
CA ILE A 302 15.35 -18.74 -15.07
C ILE A 302 15.75 -19.02 -16.53
N LYS A 303 14.84 -18.83 -17.48
CA LYS A 303 15.09 -19.10 -18.90
C LYS A 303 16.11 -18.17 -19.55
N ASN A 304 16.21 -16.92 -19.08
CA ASN A 304 17.00 -15.91 -19.75
C ASN A 304 18.30 -15.56 -19.02
N GLU A 305 18.37 -15.79 -17.70
CA GLU A 305 19.48 -15.34 -16.86
C GLU A 305 20.21 -16.50 -16.15
N VAL A 306 19.57 -17.67 -16.04
CA VAL A 306 20.15 -18.82 -15.37
C VAL A 306 20.49 -19.92 -16.37
N MET A 307 19.61 -20.17 -17.36
CA MET A 307 19.82 -21.20 -18.38
C MET A 307 20.21 -20.56 -19.70
N HIS A 308 21.48 -20.59 -20.01
CA HIS A 308 21.98 -20.24 -21.36
C HIS A 308 22.16 -21.53 -22.15
N LEU A 309 21.44 -21.66 -23.27
CA LEU A 309 21.49 -22.86 -24.12
C LEU A 309 22.87 -23.11 -24.68
N ASP A 310 23.64 -22.04 -24.93
CA ASP A 310 24.99 -22.09 -25.47
C ASP A 310 26.02 -22.63 -24.47
N ASP A 311 25.72 -22.58 -23.16
CA ASP A 311 26.57 -23.04 -22.05
C ASP A 311 26.23 -24.46 -21.59
N LEU A 312 25.28 -25.13 -22.25
CA LEU A 312 24.84 -26.50 -21.87
C LEU A 312 25.88 -27.54 -22.33
N ASP A 313 26.86 -27.83 -21.49
CA ASP A 313 27.74 -28.97 -21.63
C ASP A 313 27.13 -30.22 -20.94
N THR A 314 27.27 -31.37 -21.61
CA THR A 314 26.80 -32.67 -21.09
C THR A 314 27.36 -33.01 -19.71
N ALA A 315 28.53 -32.48 -19.35
CA ALA A 315 29.19 -32.69 -18.06
C ALA A 315 28.55 -31.85 -16.92
N HIS A 316 28.04 -30.65 -17.22
CA HIS A 316 27.53 -29.70 -16.22
C HIS A 316 26.00 -29.59 -16.19
N ILE A 317 25.30 -30.21 -17.15
CA ILE A 317 23.82 -30.11 -17.25
C ILE A 317 23.08 -30.53 -15.97
N GLN A 318 23.59 -31.54 -15.26
CA GLN A 318 23.01 -32.02 -14.02
C GLN A 318 23.10 -30.97 -12.89
N ALA A 319 24.24 -30.28 -12.78
CA ALA A 319 24.46 -29.22 -11.81
C ALA A 319 23.54 -28.03 -12.10
N GLN A 320 23.48 -27.59 -13.37
CA GLN A 320 22.61 -26.51 -13.80
C GLN A 320 21.13 -26.81 -13.58
N LEU A 321 20.67 -28.04 -13.91
CA LEU A 321 19.29 -28.46 -13.62
C LEU A 321 18.98 -28.45 -12.13
N SER A 322 19.94 -28.73 -11.28
CA SER A 322 19.78 -28.72 -9.84
C SER A 322 19.70 -27.32 -9.27
N THR A 323 20.54 -26.41 -9.76
CA THR A 323 20.46 -24.97 -9.48
C THR A 323 19.08 -24.43 -9.88
N VAL A 324 18.61 -24.74 -11.09
CA VAL A 324 17.29 -24.33 -11.58
C VAL A 324 16.15 -24.87 -10.70
N LYS A 325 16.18 -26.16 -10.35
CA LYS A 325 15.19 -26.77 -9.45
C LYS A 325 15.18 -26.12 -8.06
N ALA A 326 16.38 -25.82 -7.52
CA ALA A 326 16.50 -25.15 -6.22
C ALA A 326 15.97 -23.71 -6.28
N ILE A 327 16.37 -22.91 -7.28
CA ILE A 327 15.87 -21.56 -7.50
C ILE A 327 14.34 -21.56 -7.61
N LYS A 328 13.79 -22.45 -8.46
CA LYS A 328 12.34 -22.57 -8.65
C LYS A 328 11.61 -23.00 -7.38
N GLY A 329 12.11 -24.02 -6.70
CA GLY A 329 11.49 -24.56 -5.49
C GLY A 329 11.50 -23.58 -4.32
N VAL A 330 12.63 -22.93 -4.08
CA VAL A 330 12.78 -21.92 -3.02
C VAL A 330 12.02 -20.64 -3.39
N GLY A 331 12.19 -20.17 -4.63
CA GLY A 331 11.49 -19.00 -5.14
C GLY A 331 9.97 -19.13 -5.04
N ASP A 332 9.40 -20.28 -5.44
CA ASP A 332 7.94 -20.52 -5.35
C ASP A 332 7.42 -20.50 -3.91
N LYS A 333 8.22 -20.90 -2.91
CA LYS A 333 7.83 -20.82 -1.51
C LYS A 333 7.79 -19.39 -0.99
N ILE A 334 8.80 -18.61 -1.32
CA ILE A 334 8.83 -17.18 -0.99
C ILE A 334 7.65 -16.48 -1.67
N ILE A 335 7.42 -16.77 -2.95
CA ILE A 335 6.29 -16.22 -3.71
C ILE A 335 4.95 -16.60 -3.07
N ARG A 336 4.77 -17.83 -2.61
CA ARG A 336 3.55 -18.24 -1.90
C ARG A 336 3.34 -17.48 -0.62
N MET A 337 4.38 -17.24 0.16
CA MET A 337 4.29 -16.43 1.37
C MET A 337 3.92 -14.99 1.07
N LEU A 338 4.60 -14.35 0.11
CA LEU A 338 4.29 -12.99 -0.34
C LEU A 338 2.85 -12.88 -0.87
N ALA A 339 2.43 -13.83 -1.71
CA ALA A 339 1.08 -13.87 -2.25
C ALA A 339 0.02 -14.01 -1.15
N SER A 340 0.28 -14.80 -0.10
CA SER A 340 -0.66 -14.94 1.01
C SER A 340 -0.87 -13.66 1.81
N ILE A 341 0.20 -12.87 1.97
CA ILE A 341 0.15 -11.56 2.63
C ILE A 341 -0.61 -10.57 1.77
N GLU A 342 -0.31 -10.52 0.48
CA GLU A 342 -0.99 -9.65 -0.49
C GLU A 342 -2.48 -9.98 -0.62
N ASP A 343 -2.83 -11.27 -0.68
CA ASP A 343 -4.23 -11.72 -0.69
C ASP A 343 -4.98 -11.36 0.59
N PHE A 344 -4.30 -11.34 1.73
CA PHE A 344 -4.90 -10.87 2.97
C PHE A 344 -5.17 -9.36 2.92
N GLN A 345 -4.22 -8.55 2.45
CA GLN A 345 -4.41 -7.10 2.24
C GLN A 345 -5.54 -6.83 1.26
N LYS A 346 -5.57 -7.57 0.15
CA LYS A 346 -6.62 -7.48 -0.86
C LYS A 346 -8.01 -7.77 -0.27
N LYS A 347 -8.14 -8.80 0.58
CA LYS A 347 -9.40 -9.10 1.27
C LYS A 347 -9.82 -7.98 2.22
N LEU A 348 -8.89 -7.36 2.93
CA LEU A 348 -9.19 -6.21 3.79
C LEU A 348 -9.64 -5.00 2.95
N TRP A 349 -8.98 -4.75 1.85
CA TRP A 349 -9.32 -3.67 0.92
C TRP A 349 -10.68 -3.87 0.25
N LEU A 350 -10.96 -5.09 -0.21
CA LEU A 350 -12.22 -5.44 -0.87
C LEU A 350 -13.41 -5.56 0.09
N LYS A 351 -13.17 -5.50 1.41
CA LYS A 351 -14.24 -5.57 2.40
C LYS A 351 -15.16 -4.37 2.24
N LYS A 352 -16.47 -4.64 2.07
CA LYS A 352 -17.48 -3.57 2.00
C LYS A 352 -17.44 -2.68 3.24
N LYS A 353 -17.41 -1.39 3.02
CA LYS A 353 -17.54 -0.39 4.09
C LYS A 353 -19.00 -0.08 4.34
N PHE A 354 -19.34 0.27 5.58
CA PHE A 354 -20.68 0.69 5.93
C PHE A 354 -20.89 2.16 5.53
N VAL A 355 -22.13 2.49 5.19
CA VAL A 355 -22.56 3.89 5.07
C VAL A 355 -22.60 4.49 6.48
N VAL A 356 -21.83 5.56 6.69
CA VAL A 356 -21.70 6.21 8.00
C VAL A 356 -22.87 7.15 8.24
N GLN A 357 -23.27 7.90 7.22
CA GLN A 357 -24.31 8.91 7.29
C GLN A 357 -25.04 8.98 5.95
N THR A 358 -26.35 9.24 6.00
CA THR A 358 -27.18 9.46 4.81
C THR A 358 -28.05 10.69 5.08
N ASP A 359 -27.97 11.68 4.19
CA ASP A 359 -28.79 12.88 4.23
C ASP A 359 -29.51 13.10 2.91
N TYR A 360 -30.50 13.96 2.91
CA TYR A 360 -31.38 14.17 1.78
C TYR A 360 -31.52 15.65 1.47
N CYS A 361 -31.34 15.99 0.21
CA CYS A 361 -31.63 17.32 -0.32
C CYS A 361 -33.00 17.30 -0.97
N ILE A 362 -33.95 18.05 -0.41
CA ILE A 362 -35.37 18.02 -0.80
C ILE A 362 -35.87 19.44 -1.02
N THR A 363 -36.50 19.69 -2.16
CA THR A 363 -37.13 21.00 -2.45
C THR A 363 -38.36 21.24 -1.58
N LEU A 364 -38.59 22.48 -1.14
CA LEU A 364 -39.65 22.84 -0.20
C LEU A 364 -41.06 22.52 -0.71
N ASP A 365 -41.30 22.49 -2.01
CA ASP A 365 -42.57 22.06 -2.60
C ASP A 365 -42.97 20.63 -2.22
N ARG A 366 -42.00 19.80 -1.82
CA ARG A 366 -42.19 18.42 -1.39
C ARG A 366 -42.17 18.23 0.12
N VAL A 367 -41.94 19.31 0.86
CA VAL A 367 -41.88 19.29 2.32
C VAL A 367 -43.27 19.63 2.91
N PRO A 368 -43.80 18.84 3.87
CA PRO A 368 -45.04 19.14 4.55
C PRO A 368 -45.02 20.50 5.23
N LYS A 369 -46.07 21.30 5.04
CA LYS A 369 -46.19 22.64 5.65
C LYS A 369 -46.13 22.63 7.17
N SER A 370 -46.48 21.50 7.80
CA SER A 370 -46.38 21.32 9.25
C SER A 370 -44.95 21.37 9.80
N LEU A 371 -43.94 21.22 8.93
CA LEU A 371 -42.53 21.29 9.30
C LEU A 371 -41.90 22.68 9.04
N TYR A 372 -42.67 23.64 8.48
CA TYR A 372 -42.12 24.94 8.08
C TYR A 372 -41.69 25.78 9.29
N ALA A 373 -42.37 25.66 10.42
CA ALA A 373 -41.97 26.34 11.66
C ALA A 373 -40.56 25.92 12.12
N ASP A 374 -40.27 24.63 12.08
CA ASP A 374 -38.95 24.08 12.44
C ASP A 374 -37.88 24.55 11.45
N ILE A 375 -38.23 24.65 10.16
CA ILE A 375 -37.32 25.12 9.12
C ILE A 375 -37.00 26.60 9.31
N CYS A 376 -38.02 27.44 9.58
CA CYS A 376 -37.80 28.86 9.84
C CYS A 376 -36.90 29.12 11.05
N ALA A 377 -36.98 28.25 12.07
CA ALA A 377 -36.16 28.35 13.27
C ALA A 377 -34.71 27.84 13.07
N ASN A 378 -34.42 27.12 11.97
CA ASN A 378 -33.11 26.51 11.76
C ASN A 378 -32.12 27.53 11.16
N GLU A 379 -31.17 27.95 11.98
CA GLU A 379 -30.18 28.96 11.61
C GLU A 379 -29.14 28.42 10.62
N GLU A 380 -28.72 27.17 10.75
CA GLU A 380 -27.70 26.56 9.90
C GLU A 380 -28.22 26.39 8.47
N GLN A 381 -29.45 25.91 8.31
CA GLN A 381 -30.08 25.82 6.99
C GLN A 381 -30.25 27.21 6.36
N ARG A 382 -30.62 28.24 7.15
CA ARG A 382 -30.73 29.61 6.66
C ARG A 382 -29.39 30.13 6.16
N LYS A 383 -28.31 29.97 6.94
CA LYS A 383 -26.94 30.37 6.53
C LYS A 383 -26.51 29.67 5.24
N GLU A 384 -26.82 28.39 5.10
CA GLU A 384 -26.50 27.64 3.88
C GLU A 384 -27.26 28.19 2.67
N TRP A 385 -28.52 28.55 2.82
CA TRP A 385 -29.28 29.17 1.74
C TRP A 385 -28.78 30.58 1.38
N VAL A 386 -28.34 31.37 2.35
CA VAL A 386 -27.65 32.66 2.07
C VAL A 386 -26.38 32.40 1.27
N ARG A 387 -25.60 31.41 1.67
CA ARG A 387 -24.33 31.07 1.00
C ARG A 387 -24.52 30.52 -0.42
N LEU A 388 -25.48 29.63 -0.64
CA LEU A 388 -25.66 28.93 -1.92
C LEU A 388 -26.57 29.67 -2.89
N PHE A 389 -27.61 30.30 -2.39
CA PHE A 389 -28.69 30.87 -3.21
C PHE A 389 -28.86 32.35 -3.01
N ALA A 390 -27.99 33.03 -2.25
CA ALA A 390 -27.99 34.45 -1.98
C ALA A 390 -29.40 34.94 -1.53
N ILE A 391 -30.12 34.14 -0.74
CA ILE A 391 -31.47 34.54 -0.31
C ILE A 391 -31.50 35.84 0.51
N GLY A 392 -30.36 36.23 1.11
CA GLY A 392 -30.21 37.48 1.84
C GLY A 392 -30.45 38.77 0.98
N ASP A 393 -30.30 38.60 -0.34
CA ASP A 393 -30.49 39.72 -1.31
C ASP A 393 -31.94 39.82 -1.81
N ILE A 394 -32.85 38.93 -1.33
CA ILE A 394 -34.26 38.97 -1.75
C ILE A 394 -34.99 40.10 -1.02
N GLU A 395 -35.26 41.17 -1.73
CA GLU A 395 -36.05 42.30 -1.24
C GLU A 395 -37.56 41.98 -1.31
N GLY A 396 -38.28 42.32 -0.25
CA GLY A 396 -39.75 42.22 -0.23
C GLY A 396 -40.42 43.39 -0.96
N ASN A 397 -41.67 43.15 -1.40
CA ASN A 397 -42.51 44.18 -1.97
C ASN A 397 -43.96 44.07 -1.38
N LEU A 398 -44.92 44.82 -1.93
CA LEU A 398 -46.30 44.83 -1.42
C LEU A 398 -47.00 43.45 -1.48
N THR A 399 -46.52 42.51 -2.27
CA THR A 399 -47.11 41.18 -2.50
C THR A 399 -46.21 40.02 -2.10
N THR A 400 -44.90 40.19 -2.15
CA THR A 400 -43.91 39.18 -1.84
C THR A 400 -43.12 39.55 -0.60
N GLU A 401 -42.75 38.53 0.17
CA GLU A 401 -41.97 38.68 1.39
C GLU A 401 -40.47 38.64 1.09
N GLY A 402 -39.73 39.58 1.65
CA GLY A 402 -38.26 39.58 1.54
C GLY A 402 -37.63 38.71 2.62
N TYR A 403 -36.29 38.62 2.53
CA TYR A 403 -35.50 37.93 3.55
C TYR A 403 -35.69 38.53 4.95
N SER A 404 -35.75 37.72 5.94
CA SER A 404 -35.83 38.10 7.37
C SER A 404 -35.10 37.12 8.28
N GLU A 405 -34.73 37.58 9.45
CA GLU A 405 -34.09 36.75 10.47
C GLU A 405 -34.95 36.76 11.78
N PRO A 406 -35.58 35.63 12.14
CA PRO A 406 -35.69 34.34 11.39
C PRO A 406 -36.54 34.50 10.11
N LEU A 407 -36.46 33.47 9.25
CA LEU A 407 -37.33 33.38 8.05
C LEU A 407 -38.78 33.17 8.48
N THR A 408 -39.72 33.55 7.61
CA THR A 408 -41.13 33.33 7.83
C THR A 408 -41.67 32.16 7.00
N GLU A 409 -42.76 31.53 7.47
CA GLU A 409 -43.42 30.48 6.68
C GLU A 409 -43.94 31.01 5.32
N LYS A 410 -44.28 32.29 5.25
CA LYS A 410 -44.73 32.89 4.01
C LYS A 410 -43.57 32.97 2.99
N PHE A 411 -42.39 33.40 3.43
CA PHE A 411 -41.15 33.36 2.61
C PHE A 411 -40.88 31.96 2.04
N LEU A 412 -40.99 30.90 2.89
CA LEU A 412 -40.79 29.51 2.42
C LEU A 412 -41.84 29.10 1.37
N LYS A 413 -43.12 29.51 1.55
CA LYS A 413 -44.19 29.21 0.59
C LYS A 413 -44.01 29.93 -0.76
N GLU A 414 -43.40 31.10 -0.75
CA GLU A 414 -43.11 31.88 -1.94
C GLU A 414 -41.80 31.39 -2.66
N ASN A 415 -40.96 30.62 -1.96
CA ASN A 415 -39.70 30.09 -2.50
C ASN A 415 -39.70 28.55 -2.47
N PRO A 416 -40.62 27.86 -3.18
CA PRO A 416 -40.86 26.40 -3.06
C PRO A 416 -39.69 25.54 -3.61
N PHE A 417 -38.77 26.13 -4.36
CA PHE A 417 -37.63 25.41 -4.94
C PHE A 417 -36.32 25.55 -4.15
N LEU A 418 -36.35 26.21 -3.00
CA LEU A 418 -35.22 26.15 -2.07
C LEU A 418 -35.02 24.71 -1.61
N VAL A 419 -33.77 24.31 -1.59
CA VAL A 419 -33.37 22.94 -1.25
C VAL A 419 -33.08 22.85 0.25
N LEU A 420 -33.88 22.09 0.97
CA LEU A 420 -33.63 21.73 2.35
C LEU A 420 -32.64 20.58 2.39
N ASP A 421 -31.61 20.68 3.23
CA ASP A 421 -30.65 19.60 3.49
C ASP A 421 -30.86 19.05 4.90
N THR A 422 -31.17 17.76 4.98
CA THR A 422 -31.47 17.12 6.28
C THR A 422 -30.28 17.02 7.23
N GLN A 423 -29.05 17.25 6.76
CA GLN A 423 -27.86 17.27 7.61
C GLN A 423 -27.93 18.34 8.72
N PHE A 424 -28.65 19.44 8.45
CA PHE A 424 -28.80 20.56 9.40
C PHE A 424 -29.90 20.34 10.44
N PHE A 425 -30.61 19.22 10.36
CA PHE A 425 -31.76 18.95 11.22
C PHE A 425 -31.54 17.74 12.12
N SER A 426 -32.35 17.68 13.20
CA SER A 426 -32.36 16.52 14.11
C SER A 426 -32.81 15.24 13.39
N ALA A 427 -32.42 14.08 13.93
CA ALA A 427 -32.89 12.79 13.44
C ALA A 427 -34.44 12.67 13.49
N GLU A 428 -35.08 13.28 14.48
CA GLU A 428 -36.54 13.29 14.61
C GLU A 428 -37.21 14.06 13.47
N PHE A 429 -36.73 15.25 13.16
CA PHE A 429 -37.21 16.03 12.01
C PHE A 429 -37.03 15.26 10.71
N LYS A 430 -35.83 14.73 10.48
CA LYS A 430 -35.51 13.92 9.31
C LYS A 430 -36.46 12.74 9.16
N HIS A 431 -36.71 11.98 10.23
CA HIS A 431 -37.66 10.86 10.19
C HIS A 431 -39.07 11.30 9.87
N LYS A 432 -39.58 12.40 10.46
CA LYS A 432 -40.89 12.95 10.14
C LYS A 432 -41.02 13.37 8.68
N LEU A 433 -40.00 14.02 8.13
CA LEU A 433 -39.94 14.43 6.73
C LEU A 433 -39.95 13.20 5.80
N LEU A 434 -39.06 12.24 6.03
CA LEU A 434 -38.96 11.05 5.19
C LEU A 434 -40.22 10.18 5.24
N ALA A 435 -40.84 10.05 6.42
CA ALA A 435 -42.12 9.34 6.58
C ALA A 435 -43.29 9.97 5.80
N SER A 436 -43.19 11.24 5.42
CA SER A 436 -44.20 11.93 4.62
C SER A 436 -44.05 11.71 3.11
N ILE A 437 -42.96 11.07 2.68
CA ILE A 437 -42.66 10.86 1.25
C ILE A 437 -42.78 9.37 0.93
N ASP A 438 -43.80 9.01 0.18
CA ASP A 438 -43.96 7.64 -0.30
C ASP A 438 -42.92 7.31 -1.36
N ASN A 439 -42.38 6.10 -1.30
CA ASN A 439 -41.48 5.55 -2.31
C ASN A 439 -40.25 6.42 -2.59
N MET A 440 -39.47 6.71 -1.54
CA MET A 440 -38.32 7.61 -1.58
C MET A 440 -37.34 7.25 -2.70
N ASP A 441 -37.07 5.97 -2.91
CA ASP A 441 -36.16 5.49 -3.95
C ASP A 441 -36.57 5.87 -5.38
N GLU A 442 -37.86 5.85 -5.66
CA GLU A 442 -38.40 6.26 -6.98
C GLU A 442 -38.43 7.78 -7.16
N LYS A 443 -38.50 8.52 -6.05
CA LYS A 443 -38.55 9.99 -6.06
C LYS A 443 -37.18 10.64 -6.01
N CYS A 444 -36.16 9.92 -5.60
CA CYS A 444 -34.77 10.39 -5.69
C CYS A 444 -34.31 10.42 -7.15
N ASN A 445 -33.90 11.58 -7.62
CA ASN A 445 -33.41 11.79 -8.98
C ASN A 445 -31.88 11.97 -9.07
N GLY A 446 -31.19 11.88 -7.93
CA GLY A 446 -29.74 11.99 -7.83
C GLY A 446 -29.21 11.29 -6.60
N LEU A 447 -27.97 10.82 -6.69
CA LEU A 447 -27.22 10.21 -5.60
C LEU A 447 -25.82 10.78 -5.60
N LEU A 448 -25.42 11.40 -4.49
CA LEU A 448 -24.07 11.88 -4.26
C LEU A 448 -23.41 11.00 -3.19
N ILE A 449 -22.25 10.45 -3.49
CA ILE A 449 -21.49 9.61 -2.56
C ILE A 449 -20.14 10.25 -2.32
N ASN A 450 -19.88 10.63 -1.06
CA ASN A 450 -18.56 11.05 -0.61
C ASN A 450 -17.83 9.84 -0.02
N SER A 451 -16.94 9.25 -0.81
CA SER A 451 -16.20 8.05 -0.46
C SER A 451 -14.97 7.90 -1.36
N GLU A 452 -14.10 6.96 -1.03
CA GLU A 452 -13.10 6.47 -1.97
C GLU A 452 -13.80 5.83 -3.19
N ASN A 453 -13.32 6.11 -4.40
CA ASN A 453 -13.99 5.72 -5.66
C ASN A 453 -14.28 4.22 -5.79
N PHE A 454 -13.30 3.38 -5.44
CA PHE A 454 -13.46 1.94 -5.53
C PHE A 454 -14.58 1.45 -4.61
N GLN A 455 -14.62 1.96 -3.36
CA GLN A 455 -15.62 1.58 -2.37
C GLN A 455 -17.01 2.08 -2.76
N ALA A 456 -17.11 3.30 -3.31
CA ALA A 456 -18.36 3.85 -3.83
C ALA A 456 -18.90 2.99 -4.99
N LEU A 457 -18.06 2.62 -5.94
CA LEU A 457 -18.45 1.78 -7.07
C LEU A 457 -18.87 0.37 -6.64
N GLU A 458 -18.18 -0.23 -5.68
CA GLU A 458 -18.59 -1.54 -5.12
C GLU A 458 -19.96 -1.45 -4.41
N LEU A 459 -20.24 -0.33 -3.71
CA LEU A 459 -21.54 -0.10 -3.11
C LEU A 459 -22.66 0.04 -4.15
N LEU A 460 -22.38 0.73 -5.26
CA LEU A 460 -23.36 0.97 -6.34
C LEU A 460 -23.71 -0.29 -7.15
N LYS A 461 -22.80 -1.25 -7.25
CA LYS A 461 -22.99 -2.46 -8.08
C LYS A 461 -24.28 -3.22 -7.77
N GLU A 462 -24.68 -3.31 -6.51
CA GLU A 462 -25.87 -4.08 -6.13
C GLU A 462 -27.16 -3.49 -6.69
N LYS A 463 -27.24 -2.16 -6.77
CA LYS A 463 -28.45 -1.46 -7.18
C LYS A 463 -28.44 -1.03 -8.66
N TYR A 464 -27.29 -0.63 -9.19
CA TYR A 464 -27.19 0.05 -10.47
C TYR A 464 -26.44 -0.75 -11.56
N ALA A 465 -26.08 -2.04 -11.30
CA ALA A 465 -25.48 -2.88 -12.33
C ALA A 465 -26.42 -2.99 -13.54
N HIS A 466 -25.88 -2.74 -14.72
CA HIS A 466 -26.59 -2.74 -16.02
C HIS A 466 -27.63 -1.61 -16.22
N GLU A 467 -27.76 -0.66 -15.28
CA GLU A 467 -28.70 0.46 -15.40
C GLU A 467 -28.03 1.75 -15.88
N VAL A 468 -26.71 1.87 -15.70
CA VAL A 468 -25.96 3.06 -16.08
C VAL A 468 -25.76 3.09 -17.59
N ARG A 469 -26.28 4.15 -18.25
CA ARG A 469 -26.19 4.34 -19.71
C ARG A 469 -24.98 5.14 -20.16
N CYS A 470 -24.47 6.01 -19.29
CA CYS A 470 -23.34 6.87 -19.58
C CYS A 470 -22.44 6.98 -18.35
N VAL A 471 -21.13 6.89 -18.56
CA VAL A 471 -20.12 7.10 -17.51
C VAL A 471 -19.24 8.27 -17.96
N TYR A 472 -19.21 9.32 -17.17
CA TYR A 472 -18.25 10.43 -17.32
C TYR A 472 -17.24 10.37 -16.19
N ILE A 473 -15.96 10.45 -16.51
CA ILE A 473 -14.88 10.47 -15.53
C ILE A 473 -13.95 11.62 -15.82
N ASP A 474 -13.48 12.26 -14.76
CA ASP A 474 -12.41 13.26 -14.78
C ASP A 474 -11.32 12.81 -13.79
N PRO A 475 -10.51 11.79 -14.17
CA PRO A 475 -9.50 11.26 -13.29
C PRO A 475 -8.33 12.22 -13.20
N PRO A 476 -7.57 12.18 -12.09
CA PRO A 476 -6.33 12.91 -12.01
C PRO A 476 -5.37 12.41 -13.10
N TYR A 477 -4.91 13.34 -13.94
CA TYR A 477 -3.98 13.03 -15.02
C TYR A 477 -2.55 12.95 -14.51
N ASN A 478 -1.75 12.07 -15.11
CA ASN A 478 -0.31 12.03 -14.88
C ASN A 478 0.35 13.18 -15.65
N ILE A 479 0.54 14.32 -15.00
CA ILE A 479 1.10 15.54 -15.62
C ILE A 479 2.61 15.74 -15.34
N GLY A 480 3.33 14.71 -14.91
CA GLY A 480 4.79 14.76 -14.76
C GLY A 480 5.27 15.60 -13.58
N SER A 481 6.23 16.48 -13.80
CA SER A 481 6.95 17.16 -12.71
C SER A 481 6.20 18.30 -12.01
N ASP A 482 5.01 18.66 -12.44
CA ASP A 482 4.19 19.67 -11.76
C ASP A 482 3.42 19.03 -10.60
N ASN A 483 4.02 19.09 -9.43
CA ASN A 483 3.48 18.58 -8.15
C ASN A 483 2.25 19.36 -7.68
N SER A 484 1.23 19.46 -8.52
CA SER A 484 -0.01 20.18 -8.21
C SER A 484 -1.04 19.30 -7.49
N PHE A 485 -0.79 17.99 -7.38
CA PHE A 485 -1.71 17.05 -6.75
C PHE A 485 -1.22 16.58 -5.40
N ALA A 486 -2.16 16.25 -4.53
CA ALA A 486 -1.89 15.68 -3.21
C ALA A 486 -1.47 14.19 -3.25
N TYR A 487 -1.30 13.62 -4.43
CA TYR A 487 -0.89 12.23 -4.65
C TYR A 487 0.21 12.17 -5.72
N LYS A 488 0.95 11.07 -5.70
CA LYS A 488 2.04 10.84 -6.65
C LYS A 488 1.45 10.51 -8.02
N ASP A 489 1.77 11.31 -9.01
CA ASP A 489 1.37 11.10 -10.41
C ASP A 489 2.55 10.78 -11.35
N ASN A 490 3.76 10.67 -10.79
CA ASN A 490 4.99 10.38 -11.51
C ASN A 490 5.24 8.88 -11.66
N TYR A 491 4.37 8.18 -12.40
CA TYR A 491 4.62 6.78 -12.76
C TYR A 491 5.48 6.73 -14.03
N LYS A 492 6.65 6.10 -13.91
CA LYS A 492 7.51 5.79 -15.06
C LYS A 492 7.24 4.38 -15.56
#